data_9c0c317d2b07d9fd87f383d9d64f2920
#
_entry.id   9c0c317d2b07d9fd87f383d9d64f2920
#
_cell.length_a   1.000
_cell.length_b   1.000
_cell.length_c   1.000
_cell.angle_alpha   90.00
_cell.angle_beta   90.00
_cell.angle_gamma   90.00
#
_symmetry.space_group_name_H-M   'P 1'
#
loop_
_entity.id
_entity.type
_entity.pdbx_description
1 polymer ?
#
loop_
_entity_poly.entity_id
_entity_poly.type
_entity_poly.pdbx_seq_one_letter_code
_entity_poly.pdbx_strand_id
1 'polypeptide(L)'
;MSESLILLLIILKFKLTNMTLSQFKQAIDLATDLLIQLPNGTFVPPHFHITEMGLLTKNFIDCGNVVREQKAITFQVWFAGDVEHRLTADKVHKIINASEKLFQNADLELEVEYQDAQTIGKFGIDFQNGFFQLIAKQTTCLAQDHCGIPSDKMEPVAGNWKPKETSCCTPNSGCC
;
A
#
# COMPACT_ATOMS: atom_id res chain seq x y z
N MET A 1 -0.28 7.03 -37.13
CA MET A 1 -0.68 7.18 -35.71
C MET A 1 0.17 8.31 -35.18
N SER A 2 -0.43 9.41 -34.72
CA SER A 2 0.32 10.57 -34.27
C SER A 2 1.01 10.26 -32.93
N GLU A 3 2.20 10.82 -32.71
CA GLU A 3 2.95 10.68 -31.45
C GLU A 3 2.13 11.08 -30.22
N SER A 4 1.19 12.03 -30.39
CA SER A 4 0.23 12.41 -29.35
C SER A 4 -0.71 11.26 -28.92
N LEU A 5 -1.07 10.36 -29.82
CA LEU A 5 -1.92 9.22 -29.48
C LEU A 5 -1.18 8.13 -28.70
N ILE A 6 0.11 7.97 -29.01
CA ILE A 6 1.00 7.04 -28.31
C ILE A 6 1.29 7.56 -26.90
N LEU A 7 1.53 8.86 -26.74
CA LEU A 7 1.72 9.51 -25.44
C LEU A 7 0.44 9.41 -24.58
N LEU A 8 -0.75 9.59 -25.18
CA LEU A 8 -2.04 9.45 -24.50
C LEU A 8 -2.30 8.00 -24.08
N LEU A 9 -1.91 7.01 -24.89
CA LEU A 9 -2.02 5.58 -24.58
C LEU A 9 -1.03 5.15 -23.48
N ILE A 10 0.14 5.79 -23.39
CA ILE A 10 1.10 5.57 -22.31
C ILE A 10 0.55 6.15 -21.00
N ILE A 11 -0.07 7.32 -21.04
CA ILE A 11 -0.69 7.97 -19.85
C ILE A 11 -1.91 7.17 -19.35
N LEU A 12 -2.71 6.55 -20.26
CA LEU A 12 -3.89 5.74 -19.87
C LEU A 12 -3.54 4.37 -19.26
N LYS A 13 -2.28 3.93 -19.32
CA LYS A 13 -1.83 2.66 -18.72
C LYS A 13 -1.19 2.82 -17.34
N PHE A 14 -1.19 4.00 -16.76
CA PHE A 14 -0.78 4.16 -15.36
C PHE A 14 -1.86 3.61 -14.43
N LYS A 15 -1.99 2.29 -14.44
CA LYS A 15 -2.60 1.56 -13.33
C LYS A 15 -1.72 1.85 -12.12
N LEU A 16 -2.29 2.43 -11.07
CA LEU A 16 -1.63 2.55 -9.77
C LEU A 16 -1.09 1.16 -9.38
N THR A 17 0.15 0.90 -9.70
CA THR A 17 0.84 -0.34 -9.34
C THR A 17 1.76 0.00 -8.18
N ASN A 18 1.68 -0.81 -7.14
CA ASN A 18 2.59 -0.66 -6.03
C ASN A 18 4.05 -0.75 -6.52
N MET A 19 4.90 0.17 -6.03
CA MET A 19 6.31 0.22 -6.44
C MET A 19 7.11 -0.92 -5.82
N THR A 20 8.11 -1.40 -6.56
CA THR A 20 9.18 -2.23 -5.99
C THR A 20 10.28 -1.36 -5.37
N LEU A 21 11.20 -1.99 -4.63
CA LEU A 21 12.35 -1.30 -4.03
C LEU A 21 13.22 -0.59 -5.08
N SER A 22 13.46 -1.24 -6.23
CA SER A 22 14.28 -0.67 -7.31
C SER A 22 13.63 0.57 -7.92
N GLN A 23 12.30 0.55 -8.12
CA GLN A 23 11.54 1.70 -8.59
C GLN A 23 11.54 2.84 -7.58
N PHE A 24 11.43 2.53 -6.29
CA PHE A 24 11.48 3.51 -5.22
C PHE A 24 12.84 4.23 -5.16
N LYS A 25 13.95 3.47 -5.28
CA LYS A 25 15.29 4.08 -5.35
C LYS A 25 15.40 5.08 -6.51
N GLN A 26 14.93 4.69 -7.70
CA GLN A 26 14.93 5.59 -8.87
C GLN A 26 14.04 6.82 -8.64
N ALA A 27 12.88 6.64 -8.03
CA ALA A 27 11.96 7.74 -7.74
C ALA A 27 12.55 8.74 -6.73
N ILE A 28 13.29 8.28 -5.72
CA ILE A 28 14.01 9.12 -4.77
C ILE A 28 15.02 10.03 -5.49
N ASP A 29 15.73 9.50 -6.48
CA ASP A 29 16.72 10.26 -7.26
C ASP A 29 16.09 11.32 -8.17
N LEU A 30 14.82 11.11 -8.56
CA LEU A 30 14.05 12.03 -9.40
C LEU A 30 13.28 13.09 -8.59
N ALA A 31 13.05 12.83 -7.30
CA ALA A 31 12.27 13.71 -6.43
C ALA A 31 13.09 14.94 -6.04
N THR A 32 12.55 16.15 -6.26
CA THR A 32 13.14 17.39 -5.77
C THR A 32 13.01 17.49 -4.26
N ASP A 33 11.83 17.12 -3.75
CA ASP A 33 11.49 17.03 -2.33
C ASP A 33 10.82 15.71 -2.03
N LEU A 34 11.11 15.14 -0.86
CA LEU A 34 10.46 13.91 -0.41
C LEU A 34 9.09 14.24 0.19
N LEU A 35 8.11 14.44 -0.67
CA LEU A 35 6.72 14.68 -0.27
C LEU A 35 5.91 13.39 -0.40
N ILE A 36 5.08 13.11 0.60
CA ILE A 36 4.19 11.94 0.60
C ILE A 36 2.74 12.42 0.70
N GLN A 37 1.92 12.08 -0.28
CA GLN A 37 0.49 12.35 -0.28
C GLN A 37 -0.31 11.14 0.21
N LEU A 38 -1.28 11.38 1.09
CA LEU A 38 -2.22 10.39 1.58
C LEU A 38 -3.35 10.16 0.56
N PRO A 39 -4.09 9.03 0.64
CA PRO A 39 -5.19 8.74 -0.29
C PRO A 39 -6.33 9.77 -0.29
N ASN A 40 -6.47 10.56 0.77
CA ASN A 40 -7.43 11.65 0.87
C ASN A 40 -6.96 12.96 0.21
N GLY A 41 -5.76 12.97 -0.41
CA GLY A 41 -5.16 14.13 -1.06
C GLY A 41 -4.36 15.06 -0.16
N THR A 42 -4.38 14.88 1.17
CA THR A 42 -3.53 15.65 2.08
C THR A 42 -2.09 15.13 2.08
N PHE A 43 -1.14 15.97 2.49
CA PHE A 43 0.26 15.57 2.58
C PHE A 43 0.65 15.22 4.02
N VAL A 44 1.53 14.23 4.14
CA VAL A 44 2.26 13.95 5.38
C VAL A 44 3.09 15.19 5.72
N PRO A 45 3.16 15.63 7.00
CA PRO A 45 4.01 16.74 7.40
C PRO A 45 5.45 16.57 6.90
N PRO A 46 6.09 17.59 6.31
CA PRO A 46 7.40 17.44 5.62
C PRO A 46 8.58 17.12 6.56
N HIS A 47 8.36 17.16 7.87
CA HIS A 47 9.30 16.77 8.92
C HIS A 47 9.11 15.32 9.39
N PHE A 48 8.61 14.44 8.52
CA PHE A 48 8.47 13.03 8.83
C PHE A 48 9.82 12.30 8.86
N HIS A 49 9.81 11.16 9.53
CA HIS A 49 10.92 10.23 9.65
C HIS A 49 10.53 8.88 9.06
N ILE A 50 11.52 8.14 8.59
CA ILE A 50 11.39 6.69 8.41
C ILE A 50 11.99 6.07 9.67
N THR A 51 11.15 5.49 10.52
CA THR A 51 11.54 4.97 11.84
C THR A 51 12.06 3.54 11.77
N GLU A 52 11.60 2.78 10.78
CA GLU A 52 12.06 1.42 10.53
C GLU A 52 11.92 1.07 9.05
N MET A 53 12.73 0.12 8.59
CA MET A 53 12.65 -0.49 7.28
C MET A 53 13.10 -1.95 7.36
N GLY A 54 12.30 -2.88 6.83
CA GLY A 54 12.55 -4.30 6.97
C GLY A 54 11.84 -5.19 5.97
N LEU A 55 12.05 -6.50 6.10
CA LEU A 55 11.34 -7.53 5.33
C LEU A 55 10.17 -8.06 6.16
N LEU A 56 8.97 -7.92 5.61
CA LEU A 56 7.77 -8.56 6.15
C LEU A 56 7.54 -9.88 5.42
N THR A 57 7.44 -10.97 6.16
CA THR A 57 6.99 -12.29 5.65
C THR A 57 5.72 -12.70 6.37
N LYS A 58 4.65 -12.89 5.61
CA LYS A 58 3.35 -13.33 6.11
C LYS A 58 3.05 -14.72 5.58
N ASN A 59 2.95 -15.71 6.49
CA ASN A 59 2.47 -17.05 6.19
C ASN A 59 1.02 -17.17 6.68
N PHE A 60 0.12 -17.66 5.81
CA PHE A 60 -1.31 -17.75 6.13
C PHE A 60 -1.98 -18.85 5.32
N ILE A 61 -3.19 -19.23 5.75
CA ILE A 61 -4.09 -20.14 5.03
C ILE A 61 -5.24 -19.28 4.49
N ASP A 62 -5.53 -19.40 3.20
CA ASP A 62 -6.68 -18.73 2.59
C ASP A 62 -8.00 -19.49 2.85
N CYS A 63 -9.14 -18.92 2.46
CA CYS A 63 -10.46 -19.53 2.63
C CYS A 63 -10.66 -20.81 1.79
N GLY A 64 -9.79 -21.10 0.83
CA GLY A 64 -9.72 -22.36 0.07
C GLY A 64 -8.82 -23.41 0.71
N ASN A 65 -8.35 -23.19 1.94
CA ASN A 65 -7.44 -24.08 2.69
C ASN A 65 -6.05 -24.25 2.02
N VAL A 66 -5.60 -23.24 1.26
CA VAL A 66 -4.27 -23.23 0.65
C VAL A 66 -3.32 -22.43 1.51
N VAL A 67 -2.16 -23.02 1.84
CA VAL A 67 -1.06 -22.32 2.54
C VAL A 67 -0.39 -21.36 1.57
N ARG A 68 -0.21 -20.11 1.98
CA ARG A 68 0.41 -19.05 1.18
C ARG A 68 1.49 -18.34 1.95
N GLU A 69 2.48 -17.85 1.23
CA GLU A 69 3.49 -16.93 1.72
C GLU A 69 3.41 -15.63 0.90
N GLN A 70 3.46 -14.51 1.61
CA GLN A 70 3.57 -13.17 1.00
C GLN A 70 4.75 -12.44 1.62
N LYS A 71 5.57 -11.81 0.78
CA LYS A 71 6.71 -11.00 1.21
C LYS A 71 6.55 -9.58 0.69
N ALA A 72 6.95 -8.61 1.50
CA ALA A 72 7.03 -7.21 1.13
C ALA A 72 8.18 -6.55 1.89
N ILE A 73 8.76 -5.51 1.31
CA ILE A 73 9.64 -4.60 2.05
C ILE A 73 8.75 -3.55 2.71
N THR A 74 8.79 -3.46 4.03
CA THR A 74 7.98 -2.49 4.77
C THR A 74 8.84 -1.39 5.34
N PHE A 75 8.29 -0.17 5.41
CA PHE A 75 8.85 0.92 6.18
C PHE A 75 7.75 1.74 6.85
N GLN A 76 8.09 2.35 7.99
CA GLN A 76 7.14 3.13 8.76
C GLN A 76 7.45 4.61 8.64
N VAL A 77 6.43 5.39 8.31
CA VAL A 77 6.46 6.86 8.28
C VAL A 77 5.84 7.41 9.55
N TRP A 78 6.59 8.24 10.25
CA TRP A 78 6.17 8.86 11.50
C TRP A 78 6.63 10.32 11.55
N PHE A 79 5.90 11.17 12.25
CA PHE A 79 6.28 12.57 12.49
C PHE A 79 6.06 12.95 13.95
N ALA A 80 6.92 13.84 14.44
CA ALA A 80 6.85 14.44 15.77
C ALA A 80 6.85 15.97 15.66
N GLY A 81 7.01 16.63 16.79
CA GLY A 81 7.11 18.10 16.86
C GLY A 81 8.44 18.69 16.39
N ASP A 82 9.37 17.90 15.84
CA ASP A 82 10.64 18.36 15.27
C ASP A 82 10.44 18.94 13.87
N VAL A 83 9.92 20.15 13.82
CA VAL A 83 9.57 20.84 12.56
C VAL A 83 10.77 21.28 11.72
N GLU A 84 11.97 21.32 12.29
CA GLU A 84 13.22 21.65 11.61
C GLU A 84 13.80 20.47 10.82
N HIS A 85 13.38 19.25 11.17
CA HIS A 85 13.86 18.05 10.49
C HIS A 85 13.33 17.95 9.06
N ARG A 86 14.25 17.55 8.15
CA ARG A 86 13.89 17.20 6.76
C ARG A 86 14.63 15.91 6.39
N LEU A 87 13.88 14.95 5.91
CA LEU A 87 14.45 13.73 5.36
C LEU A 87 14.98 14.03 3.96
N THR A 88 16.24 13.73 3.70
CA THR A 88 16.89 13.91 2.40
C THR A 88 16.98 12.59 1.63
N ALA A 89 17.09 12.66 0.30
CA ALA A 89 17.30 11.49 -0.57
C ALA A 89 18.49 10.65 -0.10
N ASP A 90 19.64 11.28 0.18
CA ASP A 90 20.83 10.60 0.72
C ASP A 90 20.58 9.84 2.01
N LYS A 91 19.76 10.40 2.90
CA LYS A 91 19.43 9.74 4.17
C LYS A 91 18.53 8.53 3.93
N VAL A 92 17.57 8.61 3.00
CA VAL A 92 16.73 7.47 2.62
C VAL A 92 17.57 6.37 1.98
N HIS A 93 18.50 6.71 1.06
CA HIS A 93 19.43 5.73 0.49
C HIS A 93 20.28 5.04 1.56
N LYS A 94 20.76 5.77 2.57
CA LYS A 94 21.51 5.18 3.70
C LYS A 94 20.66 4.21 4.51
N ILE A 95 19.37 4.52 4.75
CA ILE A 95 18.44 3.63 5.42
C ILE A 95 18.22 2.36 4.60
N ILE A 96 17.96 2.50 3.29
CA ILE A 96 17.78 1.37 2.38
C ILE A 96 19.02 0.47 2.39
N ASN A 97 20.22 1.04 2.18
CA ASN A 97 21.47 0.30 2.14
C ASN A 97 21.77 -0.45 3.46
N ALA A 98 21.47 0.17 4.61
CA ALA A 98 21.60 -0.48 5.90
C ALA A 98 20.66 -1.68 6.06
N SER A 99 19.50 -1.65 5.40
CA SER A 99 18.44 -2.67 5.46
C SER A 99 18.59 -3.77 4.41
N GLU A 100 19.40 -3.58 3.35
CA GLU A 100 19.53 -4.53 2.21
C GLU A 100 19.88 -5.96 2.63
N LYS A 101 20.68 -6.12 3.70
CA LYS A 101 21.02 -7.43 4.27
C LYS A 101 19.78 -8.25 4.68
N LEU A 102 18.64 -7.58 4.95
CA LEU A 102 17.38 -8.22 5.33
C LEU A 102 16.62 -8.71 4.10
N PHE A 103 16.81 -8.07 2.95
CA PHE A 103 16.00 -8.29 1.74
C PHE A 103 16.53 -9.43 0.87
N GLN A 104 17.73 -9.96 1.16
CA GLN A 104 18.36 -11.06 0.40
C GLN A 104 18.42 -10.79 -1.11
N ASN A 105 18.65 -9.54 -1.50
CA ASN A 105 18.65 -9.04 -2.89
C ASN A 105 17.31 -9.19 -3.63
N ALA A 106 16.20 -9.40 -2.94
CA ALA A 106 14.89 -9.48 -3.56
C ALA A 106 14.36 -8.07 -3.85
N ASP A 107 13.88 -7.86 -5.09
CA ASP A 107 13.18 -6.63 -5.49
C ASP A 107 11.68 -6.82 -5.25
N LEU A 108 11.26 -6.61 -4.01
CA LEU A 108 9.88 -6.79 -3.56
C LEU A 108 9.09 -5.48 -3.61
N GLU A 109 7.76 -5.61 -3.68
CA GLU A 109 6.85 -4.48 -3.50
C GLU A 109 6.99 -3.86 -2.11
N LEU A 110 6.78 -2.55 -2.04
CA LEU A 110 6.82 -1.79 -0.81
C LEU A 110 5.46 -1.78 -0.11
N GLU A 111 5.49 -1.84 1.21
CA GLU A 111 4.36 -1.56 2.09
C GLU A 111 4.74 -0.43 3.04
N VAL A 112 3.95 0.63 3.07
CA VAL A 112 4.18 1.78 3.96
C VAL A 112 3.20 1.70 5.11
N GLU A 113 3.72 1.79 6.33
CA GLU A 113 2.93 1.99 7.53
C GLU A 113 2.90 3.48 7.89
N TYR A 114 1.72 4.01 8.11
CA TYR A 114 1.53 5.40 8.52
C TYR A 114 0.49 5.50 9.63
N GLN A 115 0.80 6.28 10.67
CA GLN A 115 -0.11 6.52 11.78
C GLN A 115 -1.23 7.46 11.33
N ASP A 116 -2.44 6.91 11.24
CA ASP A 116 -3.68 7.68 11.10
C ASP A 116 -4.24 8.08 12.47
N ALA A 117 -5.31 8.84 12.51
CA ALA A 117 -5.94 9.33 13.73
C ALA A 117 -6.35 8.21 14.71
N GLN A 118 -6.69 7.03 14.20
CA GLN A 118 -7.23 5.91 15.00
C GLN A 118 -6.35 4.66 14.98
N THR A 119 -5.53 4.45 13.96
CA THR A 119 -4.77 3.22 13.77
C THR A 119 -3.56 3.42 12.86
N ILE A 120 -2.67 2.43 12.84
CA ILE A 120 -1.63 2.36 11.82
C ILE A 120 -2.25 1.83 10.53
N GLY A 121 -2.32 2.68 9.51
CA GLY A 121 -2.74 2.29 8.17
C GLY A 121 -1.59 1.63 7.40
N LYS A 122 -1.92 0.65 6.54
CA LYS A 122 -1.00 0.00 5.61
C LYS A 122 -1.34 0.37 4.19
N PHE A 123 -0.35 0.86 3.47
CA PHE A 123 -0.51 1.42 2.14
C PHE A 123 0.50 0.82 1.17
N GLY A 124 0.16 0.78 -0.11
CA GLY A 124 1.14 0.76 -1.17
C GLY A 124 1.73 2.15 -1.39
N ILE A 125 2.70 2.27 -2.29
CA ILE A 125 3.31 3.55 -2.64
C ILE A 125 3.54 3.62 -4.15
N ASP A 126 3.30 4.79 -4.74
CA ASP A 126 3.59 5.12 -6.14
C ASP A 126 4.28 6.48 -6.21
N PHE A 127 4.85 6.83 -7.36
CA PHE A 127 5.48 8.13 -7.59
C PHE A 127 4.90 8.78 -8.85
N GLN A 128 4.17 9.86 -8.65
CA GLN A 128 3.53 10.61 -9.74
C GLN A 128 3.63 12.10 -9.49
N ASN A 129 3.72 12.88 -10.56
CA ASN A 129 3.74 14.35 -10.50
C ASN A 129 4.87 14.94 -9.61
N GLY A 130 5.98 14.20 -9.42
CA GLY A 130 7.12 14.64 -8.63
C GLY A 130 7.03 14.40 -7.12
N PHE A 131 6.02 13.66 -6.65
CA PHE A 131 5.87 13.27 -5.23
C PHE A 131 5.36 11.84 -5.07
N PHE A 132 5.59 11.28 -3.90
CA PHE A 132 5.10 9.95 -3.53
C PHE A 132 3.62 9.99 -3.15
N GLN A 133 2.87 8.97 -3.53
CA GLN A 133 1.45 8.81 -3.19
C GLN A 133 1.22 7.49 -2.47
N LEU A 134 0.61 7.54 -1.30
CA LEU A 134 0.18 6.34 -0.61
C LEU A 134 -1.09 5.79 -1.27
N ILE A 135 -1.07 4.50 -1.60
CA ILE A 135 -2.17 3.80 -2.26
C ILE A 135 -2.92 2.98 -1.22
N ALA A 136 -4.22 3.21 -1.10
CA ALA A 136 -5.07 2.41 -0.22
C ALA A 136 -5.06 0.94 -0.64
N LYS A 137 -4.74 0.04 0.29
CA LYS A 137 -4.79 -1.40 0.06
C LYS A 137 -6.21 -1.91 0.26
N GLN A 138 -6.59 -2.88 -0.54
CA GLN A 138 -7.90 -3.53 -0.44
C GLN A 138 -7.71 -5.02 -0.17
N THR A 139 -8.59 -5.58 0.64
CA THR A 139 -8.67 -7.03 0.82
C THR A 139 -9.40 -7.65 -0.37
N THR A 140 -8.96 -8.85 -0.78
CA THR A 140 -9.59 -9.61 -1.84
C THR A 140 -9.66 -11.08 -1.46
N CYS A 141 -10.58 -11.83 -2.06
CA CYS A 141 -10.61 -13.28 -1.95
C CYS A 141 -9.50 -13.88 -2.81
N LEU A 142 -8.57 -14.62 -2.20
CA LEU A 142 -7.47 -15.29 -2.88
C LEU A 142 -7.82 -16.68 -3.41
N ALA A 143 -8.97 -17.22 -3.01
CA ALA A 143 -9.43 -18.57 -3.34
C ALA A 143 -10.72 -18.51 -4.19
N GLN A 144 -10.76 -17.65 -5.20
CA GLN A 144 -11.96 -17.42 -6.04
C GLN A 144 -12.53 -18.73 -6.60
N ASP A 145 -11.66 -19.67 -7.00
CA ASP A 145 -12.05 -20.95 -7.58
C ASP A 145 -12.56 -21.97 -6.54
N HIS A 146 -12.29 -21.76 -5.26
CA HIS A 146 -12.59 -22.68 -4.16
C HIS A 146 -13.54 -22.12 -3.11
N CYS A 147 -13.83 -20.83 -3.15
CA CYS A 147 -14.61 -20.14 -2.12
C CYS A 147 -16.14 -20.38 -2.25
N GLY A 148 -16.58 -21.01 -3.34
CA GLY A 148 -18.01 -21.28 -3.60
C GLY A 148 -18.88 -20.03 -3.80
N ILE A 149 -18.28 -18.85 -3.83
CA ILE A 149 -18.96 -17.59 -4.13
C ILE A 149 -18.88 -17.36 -5.65
N PRO A 150 -20.01 -17.31 -6.35
CA PRO A 150 -20.01 -17.02 -7.80
C PRO A 150 -19.34 -15.68 -8.09
N SER A 151 -18.53 -15.61 -9.14
CA SER A 151 -17.77 -14.43 -9.54
C SER A 151 -18.62 -13.19 -9.82
N ASP A 152 -19.87 -13.38 -10.20
CA ASP A 152 -20.89 -12.34 -10.43
C ASP A 152 -21.39 -11.67 -9.13
N LYS A 153 -21.09 -12.25 -7.97
CA LYS A 153 -21.42 -11.70 -6.64
C LYS A 153 -20.23 -11.06 -5.92
N MET A 154 -19.06 -11.04 -6.53
CA MET A 154 -17.86 -10.42 -6.00
C MET A 154 -17.79 -8.94 -6.42
N GLU A 155 -18.69 -8.11 -5.91
CA GLU A 155 -18.52 -6.66 -6.06
C GLU A 155 -17.43 -6.15 -5.10
N PRO A 156 -16.49 -5.31 -5.56
CA PRO A 156 -15.57 -4.64 -4.66
C PRO A 156 -16.40 -3.73 -3.74
N VAL A 157 -16.32 -3.98 -2.44
CA VAL A 157 -16.98 -3.15 -1.42
C VAL A 157 -16.26 -1.82 -1.36
N ALA A 158 -16.62 -0.90 -2.26
CA ALA A 158 -16.21 0.50 -2.15
C ALA A 158 -16.82 1.08 -0.87
N GLY A 159 -15.98 1.38 0.06
CA GLY A 159 -16.01 2.13 1.32
C GLY A 159 -17.30 2.69 1.95
N ASN A 160 -18.49 2.22 1.63
CA ASN A 160 -19.75 2.62 2.26
C ASN A 160 -20.59 1.39 2.63
N TRP A 161 -19.99 0.46 3.40
CA TRP A 161 -20.77 -0.61 3.99
C TRP A 161 -21.72 0.00 5.05
N LYS A 162 -22.99 0.16 4.68
CA LYS A 162 -24.06 0.36 5.66
C LYS A 162 -24.55 -1.04 6.06
N PRO A 163 -24.53 -1.40 7.36
CA PRO A 163 -25.17 -2.62 7.79
C PRO A 163 -26.62 -2.60 7.31
N LYS A 164 -27.01 -3.58 6.51
CA LYS A 164 -28.42 -3.82 6.24
C LYS A 164 -29.01 -4.28 7.56
N GLU A 165 -29.86 -3.48 8.18
CA GLU A 165 -30.66 -3.88 9.32
C GLU A 165 -31.67 -4.96 8.92
N THR A 166 -31.17 -6.15 8.62
CA THR A 166 -31.99 -7.36 8.62
C THR A 166 -31.73 -8.02 9.96
N SER A 167 -32.65 -7.80 10.89
CA SER A 167 -32.70 -8.56 12.13
C SER A 167 -32.84 -10.06 11.78
N CYS A 168 -31.75 -10.79 11.83
CA CYS A 168 -31.73 -12.24 11.65
C CYS A 168 -32.19 -13.00 12.88
N CYS A 169 -32.68 -12.31 13.91
CA CYS A 169 -33.17 -12.93 15.13
C CYS A 169 -34.66 -12.63 15.29
N THR A 170 -35.52 -13.40 14.65
CA THR A 170 -36.87 -13.58 15.18
C THR A 170 -36.80 -14.52 16.38
N PRO A 171 -37.47 -14.17 17.53
CA PRO A 171 -37.52 -15.06 18.66
C PRO A 171 -38.18 -16.36 18.21
N ASN A 172 -37.48 -17.51 18.32
CA ASN A 172 -37.82 -18.89 17.93
C ASN A 172 -37.28 -19.44 16.60
N SER A 173 -36.35 -18.78 15.90
CA SER A 173 -35.56 -19.45 14.88
C SER A 173 -34.25 -19.92 15.52
N GLY A 174 -34.11 -21.22 15.80
CA GLY A 174 -32.95 -21.83 16.45
C GLY A 174 -31.64 -21.74 15.64
N CYS A 175 -31.17 -20.54 15.37
CA CYS A 175 -29.88 -20.22 14.78
C CYS A 175 -29.04 -19.51 15.85
N CYS A 176 -28.36 -20.26 16.70
CA CYS A 176 -27.15 -19.90 17.44
C CYS A 176 -26.17 -21.05 17.27
#